data_e88896e64592a4fb8800d2620b97544d
#
_entry.id   e88896e64592a4fb8800d2620b97544d
#
_cell.length_a   1.000
_cell.length_b   1.000
_cell.length_c   1.000
_cell.angle_alpha   90.00
_cell.angle_beta   90.00
_cell.angle_gamma   90.00
#
_symmetry.space_group_name_H-M   'P 1'
#
loop_
_entity.id
_entity.type
_entity.pdbx_description
1 polymer ?
#
loop_
_entity_poly.entity_id
_entity_poly.type
_entity_poly.pdbx_seq_one_letter_code
_entity_poly.pdbx_strand_id
1 'polypeptide(L)'
;MTEQRGGRRGQLASSELRPGWTTGACATAAARAAYTALLTGQFPDPVPVVLPQGRTPTFALTAEAQGEGWAEAVITKDAGDDPDITHGALVRVRVSAGEPGGGVGFRAGAGVGTITLPGLPLPVGEPAINPMPRTMIIANLRLAAGLDAEAPDPDLLVTVGINDGEQLAAKTLNPRLGIVGG
;
A
#
# COMPACT_ATOMS: atom_id res chain seq x y z
N MET A 1 20.76 53.04 -26.86
CA MET A 1 21.38 51.79 -26.36
C MET A 1 20.67 51.39 -25.08
N THR A 2 19.76 50.45 -25.17
CA THR A 2 18.99 49.96 -24.03
C THR A 2 19.15 48.44 -24.02
N GLU A 3 20.02 47.94 -23.18
CA GLU A 3 20.20 46.49 -22.97
C GLU A 3 19.04 45.95 -22.13
N GLN A 4 18.24 45.09 -22.75
CA GLN A 4 17.28 44.26 -22.04
C GLN A 4 18.02 43.05 -21.44
N ARG A 5 18.17 43.06 -20.13
CA ARG A 5 18.56 41.85 -19.38
C ARG A 5 17.33 40.98 -19.21
N GLY A 6 17.17 39.99 -20.12
CA GLY A 6 16.24 38.90 -19.96
C GLY A 6 16.71 37.95 -18.88
N GLY A 7 16.03 37.94 -17.73
CA GLY A 7 16.23 36.95 -16.70
C GLY A 7 15.80 35.57 -17.19
N ARG A 8 16.75 34.66 -17.37
CA ARG A 8 16.49 33.23 -17.52
C ARG A 8 15.98 32.70 -16.17
N ARG A 9 14.67 32.57 -16.06
CA ARG A 9 14.09 31.66 -15.08
C ARG A 9 14.47 30.25 -15.49
N GLY A 10 15.39 29.62 -14.75
CA GLY A 10 15.74 28.23 -14.94
C GLY A 10 14.49 27.36 -14.75
N GLN A 11 13.98 26.80 -15.84
CA GLN A 11 13.13 25.64 -15.79
C GLN A 11 14.02 24.48 -15.35
N LEU A 12 13.87 24.05 -14.09
CA LEU A 12 14.42 22.78 -13.65
C LEU A 12 13.77 21.72 -14.53
N ALA A 13 14.61 20.95 -15.21
CA ALA A 13 14.15 19.90 -16.09
C ALA A 13 13.39 18.84 -15.26
N SER A 14 12.21 18.41 -15.71
CA SER A 14 11.37 17.38 -15.10
C SER A 14 12.04 16.00 -14.93
N SER A 15 13.28 15.86 -15.37
CA SER A 15 14.11 14.66 -15.26
C SER A 15 14.87 14.54 -13.93
N GLU A 16 14.82 15.54 -13.05
CA GLU A 16 15.56 15.56 -11.78
C GLU A 16 14.72 15.20 -10.57
N LEU A 17 13.40 15.06 -10.71
CA LEU A 17 12.52 14.70 -9.60
C LEU A 17 12.63 13.20 -9.30
N ARG A 18 12.91 12.87 -8.03
CA ARG A 18 12.96 11.49 -7.55
C ARG A 18 11.53 10.95 -7.39
N PRO A 19 11.13 9.92 -8.16
CA PRO A 19 9.81 9.34 -8.02
C PRO A 19 9.66 8.66 -6.66
N GLY A 20 8.49 8.80 -6.05
CA GLY A 20 8.12 8.13 -4.81
C GLY A 20 7.23 6.92 -5.04
N TRP A 21 6.85 6.31 -3.94
CA TRP A 21 5.96 5.15 -3.91
C TRP A 21 4.59 5.53 -3.37
N THR A 22 3.56 4.92 -3.93
CA THR A 22 2.19 5.07 -3.41
C THR A 22 2.00 4.27 -2.12
N THR A 23 1.01 4.63 -1.31
CA THR A 23 0.60 3.84 -0.15
C THR A 23 0.24 2.41 -0.56
N GLY A 24 -0.42 2.24 -1.72
CA GLY A 24 -0.76 0.93 -2.27
C GLY A 24 0.46 0.07 -2.61
N ALA A 25 1.53 0.65 -3.14
CA ALA A 25 2.79 -0.06 -3.38
C ALA A 25 3.44 -0.51 -2.07
N CYS A 26 3.46 0.35 -1.04
CA CYS A 26 3.97 0.00 0.28
C CYS A 26 3.14 -1.11 0.95
N ALA A 27 1.81 -1.04 0.86
CA ALA A 27 0.93 -2.09 1.37
C ALA A 27 1.13 -3.42 0.63
N THR A 28 1.37 -3.37 -0.68
CA THR A 28 1.70 -4.57 -1.47
C THR A 28 3.00 -5.22 -1.02
N ALA A 29 4.03 -4.42 -0.77
CA ALA A 29 5.32 -4.90 -0.26
C ALA A 29 5.16 -5.52 1.14
N ALA A 30 4.49 -4.84 2.05
CA ALA A 30 4.24 -5.33 3.39
C ALA A 30 3.42 -6.64 3.39
N ALA A 31 2.37 -6.73 2.56
CA ALA A 31 1.56 -7.94 2.42
C ALA A 31 2.39 -9.13 1.92
N ARG A 32 3.20 -8.91 0.87
CA ARG A 32 4.09 -9.95 0.34
C ARG A 32 5.10 -10.43 1.36
N ALA A 33 5.73 -9.50 2.09
CA ALA A 33 6.69 -9.85 3.15
C ALA A 33 6.03 -10.68 4.25
N ALA A 34 4.88 -10.23 4.76
CA ALA A 34 4.13 -10.94 5.80
C ALA A 34 3.70 -12.33 5.34
N TYR A 35 3.17 -12.47 4.14
CA TYR A 35 2.76 -13.79 3.62
C TYR A 35 3.95 -14.71 3.37
N THR A 36 5.05 -14.20 2.85
CA THR A 36 6.29 -14.99 2.72
C THR A 36 6.75 -15.51 4.09
N ALA A 37 6.67 -14.70 5.14
CA ALA A 37 7.00 -15.14 6.49
C ALA A 37 6.06 -16.24 7.01
N LEU A 38 4.75 -16.17 6.70
CA LEU A 38 3.81 -17.27 7.01
C LEU A 38 4.16 -18.57 6.29
N LEU A 39 4.63 -18.48 5.05
CA LEU A 39 4.98 -19.68 4.26
C LEU A 39 6.33 -20.28 4.64
N THR A 40 7.30 -19.46 5.02
CA THR A 40 8.71 -19.86 5.15
C THR A 40 9.26 -19.70 6.58
N GLY A 41 8.57 -18.98 7.43
CA GLY A 41 9.05 -18.59 8.78
C GLY A 41 10.00 -17.40 8.78
N GLN A 42 10.32 -16.80 7.62
CA GLN A 42 11.27 -15.71 7.50
C GLN A 42 10.73 -14.57 6.63
N PHE A 43 10.99 -13.34 7.06
CA PHE A 43 10.67 -12.15 6.28
C PHE A 43 11.75 -11.88 5.24
N PRO A 44 11.39 -11.65 3.96
CA PRO A 44 12.33 -11.13 2.98
C PRO A 44 12.61 -9.66 3.25
N ASP A 45 13.88 -9.28 3.38
CA ASP A 45 14.30 -7.89 3.54
C ASP A 45 15.62 -7.65 2.76
N PRO A 46 15.59 -6.84 1.68
CA PRO A 46 14.42 -6.15 1.12
C PRO A 46 13.44 -7.10 0.45
N VAL A 47 12.15 -6.71 0.45
CA VAL A 47 11.11 -7.47 -0.21
C VAL A 47 10.95 -7.04 -1.67
N PRO A 48 11.05 -7.94 -2.66
CA PRO A 48 10.77 -7.63 -4.05
C PRO A 48 9.26 -7.63 -4.29
N VAL A 49 8.77 -6.73 -5.12
CA VAL A 49 7.36 -6.71 -5.55
C VAL A 49 7.24 -6.53 -7.06
N VAL A 50 6.14 -7.00 -7.62
CA VAL A 50 5.78 -6.74 -9.02
C VAL A 50 4.62 -5.75 -9.02
N LEU A 51 4.83 -4.60 -9.61
CA LEU A 51 3.85 -3.52 -9.75
C LEU A 51 3.36 -3.44 -11.20
N PRO A 52 2.25 -2.73 -11.46
CA PRO A 52 1.78 -2.48 -12.82
C PRO A 52 2.88 -1.93 -13.74
N GLN A 53 2.75 -2.17 -15.04
CA GLN A 53 3.73 -1.81 -16.07
C GLN A 53 5.07 -2.55 -15.95
N GLY A 54 5.10 -3.70 -15.24
CA GLY A 54 6.28 -4.53 -15.11
C GLY A 54 7.38 -3.96 -14.20
N ARG A 55 7.08 -2.96 -13.40
CA ARG A 55 8.02 -2.42 -12.41
C ARG A 55 8.27 -3.45 -11.30
N THR A 56 9.52 -3.69 -10.97
CA THR A 56 9.94 -4.68 -9.96
C THR A 56 10.85 -4.06 -8.89
N PRO A 57 10.36 -3.08 -8.10
CA PRO A 57 11.15 -2.49 -7.04
C PRO A 57 11.32 -3.44 -5.86
N THR A 58 12.26 -3.09 -4.98
CA THR A 58 12.41 -3.71 -3.67
C THR A 58 12.15 -2.69 -2.57
N PHE A 59 11.60 -3.14 -1.44
CA PHE A 59 11.31 -2.30 -0.29
C PHE A 59 12.00 -2.86 0.95
N ALA A 60 12.69 -2.00 1.69
CA ALA A 60 13.20 -2.36 3.01
C ALA A 60 12.06 -2.39 4.03
N LEU A 61 12.10 -3.35 4.94
CA LEU A 61 11.17 -3.43 6.06
C LEU A 61 11.57 -2.42 7.15
N THR A 62 10.59 -1.73 7.70
CA THR A 62 10.78 -0.86 8.87
C THR A 62 10.61 -1.65 10.15
N ALA A 63 9.67 -2.58 10.18
CA ALA A 63 9.42 -3.48 11.29
C ALA A 63 8.73 -4.76 10.80
N GLU A 64 8.83 -5.81 11.60
CA GLU A 64 8.21 -7.09 11.35
C GLU A 64 7.78 -7.74 12.65
N ALA A 65 6.73 -8.54 12.61
CA ALA A 65 6.25 -9.34 13.72
C ALA A 65 5.49 -10.56 13.22
N GLN A 66 5.55 -11.66 13.94
CA GLN A 66 4.77 -12.85 13.62
C GLN A 66 4.34 -13.59 14.89
N GLY A 67 3.26 -14.34 14.76
CA GLY A 67 2.72 -15.17 15.83
C GLY A 67 2.03 -16.39 15.24
N GLU A 68 1.31 -17.12 16.07
CA GLU A 68 0.57 -18.28 15.60
C GLU A 68 -0.52 -17.87 14.59
N GLY A 69 -0.36 -18.31 13.34
CA GLY A 69 -1.32 -18.08 12.27
C GLY A 69 -1.35 -16.67 11.69
N TRP A 70 -0.41 -15.80 12.02
CA TRP A 70 -0.33 -14.46 11.44
C TRP A 70 1.11 -13.96 11.32
N ALA A 71 1.33 -13.09 10.35
CA ALA A 71 2.55 -12.30 10.22
C ALA A 71 2.21 -10.86 9.83
N GLU A 72 3.07 -9.92 10.18
CA GLU A 72 2.88 -8.49 9.97
C GLU A 72 4.20 -7.85 9.54
N ALA A 73 4.14 -7.00 8.53
CA ALA A 73 5.27 -6.21 8.10
C ALA A 73 4.89 -4.73 8.01
N VAL A 74 5.88 -3.86 8.17
CA VAL A 74 5.73 -2.41 8.13
C VAL A 74 6.72 -1.82 7.14
N ILE A 75 6.22 -0.96 6.26
CA ILE A 75 7.02 -0.19 5.29
C ILE A 75 6.84 1.30 5.58
N THR A 76 7.93 2.04 5.66
CA THR A 76 7.88 3.51 5.68
C THR A 76 7.70 4.02 4.25
N LYS A 77 6.63 4.79 4.03
CA LYS A 77 6.34 5.35 2.72
C LYS A 77 7.32 6.47 2.38
N ASP A 78 8.04 6.32 1.28
CA ASP A 78 8.83 7.35 0.66
C ASP A 78 8.09 7.89 -0.57
N ALA A 79 7.61 9.13 -0.49
CA ALA A 79 6.91 9.79 -1.59
C ALA A 79 7.87 10.43 -2.61
N GLY A 80 9.19 10.26 -2.45
CA GLY A 80 10.15 10.96 -3.29
C GLY A 80 10.08 12.47 -3.11
N ASP A 81 10.13 13.20 -4.20
CA ASP A 81 10.05 14.65 -4.22
C ASP A 81 8.59 15.16 -4.40
N ASP A 82 7.61 14.25 -4.40
CA ASP A 82 6.19 14.61 -4.43
C ASP A 82 5.74 15.14 -3.06
N PRO A 83 5.06 16.30 -2.98
CA PRO A 83 4.53 16.85 -1.73
C PRO A 83 3.30 16.08 -1.22
N ASP A 84 3.45 14.81 -0.98
CA ASP A 84 2.40 13.92 -0.47
C ASP A 84 2.35 13.98 1.06
N ILE A 85 1.16 14.23 1.62
CA ILE A 85 0.94 14.29 3.07
C ILE A 85 1.22 12.95 3.76
N THR A 86 1.23 11.84 3.02
CA THR A 86 1.53 10.50 3.52
C THR A 86 3.03 10.15 3.46
N HIS A 87 3.90 11.09 3.07
CA HIS A 87 5.35 10.88 3.15
C HIS A 87 5.78 10.58 4.59
N GLY A 88 6.57 9.51 4.78
CA GLY A 88 6.99 9.06 6.10
C GLY A 88 5.95 8.24 6.87
N ALA A 89 4.73 8.08 6.34
CA ALA A 89 3.71 7.24 6.97
C ALA A 89 4.17 5.78 7.07
N LEU A 90 3.86 5.13 8.18
CA LEU A 90 4.11 3.71 8.38
C LEU A 90 2.91 2.91 7.87
N VAL A 91 3.10 2.21 6.77
CA VAL A 91 2.10 1.31 6.19
C VAL A 91 2.32 -0.08 6.75
N ARG A 92 1.35 -0.55 7.51
CA ARG A 92 1.36 -1.83 8.22
C ARG A 92 0.40 -2.80 7.57
N VAL A 93 0.85 -4.01 7.30
CA VAL A 93 -0.05 -5.07 6.79
C VAL A 93 0.16 -6.34 7.60
N ARG A 94 -0.95 -6.84 8.14
CA ARG A 94 -1.03 -8.17 8.76
C ARG A 94 -1.73 -9.12 7.80
N VAL A 95 -1.16 -10.31 7.64
CA VAL A 95 -1.74 -11.40 6.88
C VAL A 95 -2.00 -12.58 7.83
N SER A 96 -3.18 -13.14 7.74
CA SER A 96 -3.61 -14.33 8.50
C SER A 96 -4.49 -15.23 7.64
N ALA A 97 -4.87 -16.40 8.14
CA ALA A 97 -5.84 -17.24 7.46
C ALA A 97 -7.17 -16.50 7.27
N GLY A 98 -7.76 -16.63 6.09
CA GLY A 98 -9.08 -16.14 5.74
C GLY A 98 -10.16 -17.22 5.81
N GLU A 99 -11.35 -16.89 5.34
CA GLU A 99 -12.46 -17.85 5.25
C GLU A 99 -12.17 -18.91 4.18
N PRO A 100 -12.34 -20.20 4.48
CA PRO A 100 -12.13 -21.27 3.50
C PRO A 100 -12.96 -21.07 2.22
N GLY A 101 -12.30 -21.07 1.07
CA GLY A 101 -12.93 -20.83 -0.23
C GLY A 101 -13.26 -19.37 -0.50
N GLY A 102 -12.87 -18.46 0.39
CA GLY A 102 -13.17 -17.02 0.28
C GLY A 102 -12.14 -16.22 -0.51
N GLY A 103 -10.99 -16.80 -0.81
CA GLY A 103 -9.87 -16.10 -1.45
C GLY A 103 -9.28 -15.02 -0.53
N VAL A 104 -8.81 -13.92 -1.10
CA VAL A 104 -8.19 -12.84 -0.34
C VAL A 104 -9.23 -11.82 0.12
N GLY A 105 -9.51 -11.82 1.42
CA GLY A 105 -10.33 -10.81 2.08
C GLY A 105 -9.49 -9.63 2.58
N PHE A 106 -10.13 -8.45 2.71
CA PHE A 106 -9.49 -7.22 3.20
C PHE A 106 -10.21 -6.68 4.42
N ARG A 107 -9.43 -6.13 5.37
CA ARG A 107 -9.92 -5.48 6.59
C ARG A 107 -9.19 -4.16 6.81
N ALA A 108 -9.92 -3.16 7.27
CA ALA A 108 -9.34 -1.92 7.77
C ALA A 108 -8.68 -2.15 9.14
N GLY A 109 -7.40 -1.84 9.22
CA GLY A 109 -6.67 -1.70 10.47
C GLY A 109 -6.69 -0.24 10.97
N ALA A 110 -5.91 0.05 12.00
CA ALA A 110 -5.80 1.41 12.53
C ALA A 110 -5.40 2.39 11.43
N GLY A 111 -6.08 3.52 11.36
CA GLY A 111 -5.81 4.59 10.40
C GLY A 111 -6.22 4.30 8.95
N VAL A 112 -6.93 3.21 8.68
CA VAL A 112 -7.60 2.95 7.40
C VAL A 112 -9.10 3.07 7.60
N GLY A 113 -9.74 3.92 6.80
CA GLY A 113 -11.16 4.21 6.94
C GLY A 113 -12.08 3.12 6.41
N THR A 114 -13.36 3.29 6.72
CA THR A 114 -14.45 2.45 6.21
C THR A 114 -15.39 3.32 5.38
N ILE A 115 -15.92 2.78 4.30
CA ILE A 115 -16.87 3.46 3.42
C ILE A 115 -18.21 3.56 4.15
N THR A 116 -18.73 4.78 4.30
CA THR A 116 -20.00 5.04 5.00
C THR A 116 -21.09 5.61 4.11
N LEU A 117 -20.73 6.13 2.93
CA LEU A 117 -21.66 6.72 1.98
C LEU A 117 -21.55 6.07 0.61
N PRO A 118 -22.65 5.94 -0.15
CA PRO A 118 -22.65 5.43 -1.51
C PRO A 118 -21.97 6.43 -2.47
N GLY A 119 -21.52 5.95 -3.64
CA GLY A 119 -20.95 6.79 -4.70
C GLY A 119 -19.43 6.65 -4.87
N LEU A 120 -18.77 5.88 -4.01
CA LEU A 120 -17.38 5.47 -4.17
C LEU A 120 -17.28 4.13 -4.92
N PRO A 121 -16.11 3.77 -5.49
CA PRO A 121 -15.92 2.50 -6.19
C PRO A 121 -16.14 1.24 -5.33
N LEU A 122 -16.19 1.40 -4.03
CA LEU A 122 -16.38 0.33 -3.05
C LEU A 122 -17.72 0.46 -2.36
N PRO A 123 -18.39 -0.66 -2.01
CA PRO A 123 -19.63 -0.65 -1.25
C PRO A 123 -19.49 -0.04 0.15
N VAL A 124 -20.61 0.44 0.70
CA VAL A 124 -20.69 0.84 2.11
C VAL A 124 -20.36 -0.35 3.01
N GLY A 125 -19.57 -0.12 4.05
CA GLY A 125 -19.11 -1.14 4.99
C GLY A 125 -17.75 -1.74 4.62
N GLU A 126 -17.27 -1.52 3.40
CA GLU A 126 -15.95 -2.01 2.96
C GLU A 126 -14.81 -1.13 3.49
N PRO A 127 -13.62 -1.74 3.74
CA PRO A 127 -12.43 -0.94 4.03
C PRO A 127 -12.07 -0.04 2.84
N ALA A 128 -11.65 1.18 3.12
CA ALA A 128 -11.27 2.19 2.13
C ALA A 128 -9.93 1.87 1.46
N ILE A 129 -9.83 0.67 0.89
CA ILE A 129 -8.70 0.19 0.10
C ILE A 129 -9.18 0.10 -1.35
N ASN A 130 -8.70 0.98 -2.19
CA ASN A 130 -9.11 1.08 -3.59
C ASN A 130 -8.88 -0.24 -4.36
N PRO A 131 -9.60 -0.46 -5.49
CA PRO A 131 -9.47 -1.70 -6.28
C PRO A 131 -8.05 -1.97 -6.77
N MET A 132 -7.30 -0.96 -7.21
CA MET A 132 -5.93 -1.16 -7.73
C MET A 132 -4.96 -1.69 -6.67
N PRO A 133 -4.85 -1.12 -5.45
CA PRO A 133 -4.08 -1.73 -4.36
C PRO A 133 -4.49 -3.16 -4.05
N ARG A 134 -5.79 -3.48 -4.02
CA ARG A 134 -6.27 -4.86 -3.80
C ARG A 134 -5.75 -5.82 -4.87
N THR A 135 -5.84 -5.43 -6.13
CA THR A 135 -5.32 -6.22 -7.26
C THR A 135 -3.81 -6.44 -7.17
N MET A 136 -3.04 -5.39 -6.84
CA MET A 136 -1.59 -5.50 -6.66
C MET A 136 -1.22 -6.43 -5.51
N ILE A 137 -1.91 -6.32 -4.38
CA ILE A 137 -1.69 -7.20 -3.22
C ILE A 137 -1.96 -8.65 -3.59
N ILE A 138 -3.12 -8.96 -4.16
CA ILE A 138 -3.49 -10.33 -4.55
C ILE A 138 -2.44 -10.91 -5.50
N ALA A 139 -2.04 -10.18 -6.53
CA ALA A 139 -1.03 -10.64 -7.48
C ALA A 139 0.31 -10.98 -6.79
N ASN A 140 0.75 -10.17 -5.84
CA ASN A 140 2.00 -10.41 -5.12
C ASN A 140 1.89 -11.52 -4.08
N LEU A 141 0.73 -11.75 -3.48
CA LEU A 141 0.46 -12.92 -2.63
C LEU A 141 0.53 -14.22 -3.45
N ARG A 142 -0.09 -14.23 -4.63
CA ARG A 142 0.00 -15.38 -5.57
C ARG A 142 1.44 -15.69 -5.96
N LEU A 143 2.25 -14.66 -6.26
CA LEU A 143 3.68 -14.81 -6.55
C LEU A 143 4.46 -15.37 -5.36
N ALA A 144 4.17 -14.92 -4.14
CA ALA A 144 4.82 -15.44 -2.93
C ALA A 144 4.52 -16.94 -2.72
N ALA A 145 3.31 -17.36 -3.05
CA ALA A 145 2.89 -18.78 -2.96
C ALA A 145 3.31 -19.64 -4.18
N GLY A 146 3.92 -19.02 -5.20
CA GLY A 146 4.30 -19.75 -6.43
C GLY A 146 3.10 -20.28 -7.23
N LEU A 147 1.94 -19.60 -7.15
CA LEU A 147 0.73 -20.04 -7.84
C LEU A 147 0.76 -19.67 -9.33
N ASP A 148 0.31 -20.59 -10.16
CA ASP A 148 0.07 -20.35 -11.59
C ASP A 148 -1.24 -19.57 -11.85
N ALA A 149 -1.50 -19.19 -13.10
CA ALA A 149 -2.62 -18.33 -13.46
C ALA A 149 -3.99 -18.97 -13.16
N GLU A 150 -4.11 -20.30 -13.28
CA GLU A 150 -5.35 -21.06 -13.11
C GLU A 150 -5.62 -21.45 -11.66
N ALA A 151 -4.60 -21.39 -10.78
CA ALA A 151 -4.78 -21.70 -9.38
C ALA A 151 -5.73 -20.71 -8.69
N PRO A 152 -6.60 -21.14 -7.77
CA PRO A 152 -7.41 -20.25 -6.98
C PRO A 152 -6.53 -19.32 -6.11
N ASP A 153 -7.08 -18.17 -5.74
CA ASP A 153 -6.42 -17.29 -4.77
C ASP A 153 -6.31 -17.98 -3.40
N PRO A 154 -5.24 -17.71 -2.64
CA PRO A 154 -5.12 -18.25 -1.29
C PRO A 154 -6.19 -17.67 -0.36
N ASP A 155 -6.69 -18.47 0.56
CA ASP A 155 -7.67 -18.03 1.56
C ASP A 155 -6.98 -17.25 2.67
N LEU A 156 -6.91 -15.94 2.50
CA LEU A 156 -6.19 -15.03 3.39
C LEU A 156 -7.05 -13.85 3.81
N LEU A 157 -6.79 -13.34 5.01
CA LEU A 157 -7.28 -12.05 5.46
C LEU A 157 -6.10 -11.08 5.54
N VAL A 158 -6.21 -9.99 4.78
CA VAL A 158 -5.23 -8.90 4.71
C VAL A 158 -5.76 -7.69 5.46
N THR A 159 -5.14 -7.36 6.59
CA THR A 159 -5.50 -6.17 7.39
C THR A 159 -4.47 -5.09 7.12
N VAL A 160 -4.92 -3.94 6.59
CA VAL A 160 -4.07 -2.80 6.26
C VAL A 160 -4.28 -1.69 7.26
N GLY A 161 -3.20 -1.18 7.85
CA GLY A 161 -3.19 -0.03 8.75
C GLY A 161 -2.18 1.02 8.30
N ILE A 162 -2.40 2.26 8.70
CA ILE A 162 -1.50 3.39 8.47
C ILE A 162 -1.38 4.15 9.79
N ASN A 163 -0.17 4.31 10.31
CA ASN A 163 0.03 5.10 11.51
C ASN A 163 -0.42 6.55 11.26
N ASP A 164 -1.14 7.11 12.22
CA ASP A 164 -1.70 8.47 12.14
C ASP A 164 -2.64 8.71 10.95
N GLY A 165 -3.17 7.63 10.35
CA GLY A 165 -4.05 7.70 9.18
C GLY A 165 -5.28 8.57 9.41
N GLU A 166 -5.90 8.54 10.58
CA GLU A 166 -7.04 9.41 10.94
C GLU A 166 -6.65 10.90 10.90
N GLN A 167 -5.46 11.25 11.42
CA GLN A 167 -4.96 12.62 11.41
C GLN A 167 -4.57 13.06 9.99
N LEU A 168 -4.03 12.15 9.19
CA LEU A 168 -3.72 12.40 7.79
C LEU A 168 -5.01 12.59 6.98
N ALA A 169 -6.00 11.72 7.19
CA ALA A 169 -7.29 11.80 6.51
C ALA A 169 -8.06 13.09 6.84
N ALA A 170 -7.96 13.58 8.07
CA ALA A 170 -8.57 14.85 8.48
C ALA A 170 -8.07 16.05 7.67
N LYS A 171 -6.89 15.95 7.08
CA LYS A 171 -6.30 16.96 6.19
C LYS A 171 -6.73 16.80 4.73
N THR A 172 -7.55 15.78 4.42
CA THR A 172 -8.04 15.45 3.08
C THR A 172 -9.56 15.68 2.97
N LEU A 173 -10.12 15.33 1.82
CA LEU A 173 -11.57 15.34 1.60
C LEU A 173 -12.25 14.01 2.03
N ASN A 174 -11.51 13.03 2.52
CA ASN A 174 -12.02 11.70 2.85
C ASN A 174 -13.26 11.71 3.76
N PRO A 175 -13.30 12.47 4.88
CA PRO A 175 -14.50 12.50 5.72
C PRO A 175 -15.75 13.03 5.01
N ARG A 176 -15.58 13.98 4.08
CA ARG A 176 -16.69 14.54 3.27
C ARG A 176 -17.19 13.57 2.21
N LEU A 177 -16.32 12.67 1.76
CA LEU A 177 -16.65 11.62 0.78
C LEU A 177 -17.25 10.36 1.42
N GLY A 178 -17.40 10.33 2.75
CA GLY A 178 -17.96 9.19 3.46
C GLY A 178 -16.96 8.09 3.77
N ILE A 179 -15.70 8.46 4.01
CA ILE A 179 -14.66 7.58 4.53
C ILE A 179 -14.37 7.98 5.97
N VAL A 180 -14.62 7.07 6.91
CA VAL A 180 -14.48 7.32 8.34
C VAL A 180 -13.46 6.36 8.94
N GLY A 181 -12.60 6.87 9.83
CA GLY A 181 -11.59 6.10 10.55
C GLY A 181 -10.20 6.09 9.90
N GLY A 182 -10.02 6.86 8.82
CA GLY A 182 -8.70 6.94 8.17
C GLY A 182 -8.69 7.68 6.85
#